data_1f92c82b3d147009221966ede134045b
#
_entry.id   1f92c82b3d147009221966ede134045b
#
_cell.length_a   1.000
_cell.length_b   1.000
_cell.length_c   1.000
_cell.angle_alpha   90.00
_cell.angle_beta   90.00
_cell.angle_gamma   90.00
#
_symmetry.space_group_name_H-M   'P 1'
#
loop_
_entity.id
_entity.type
_entity.pdbx_description
1 polymer ?
#
loop_
_entity_poly.entity_id
_entity_poly.type
_entity_poly.pdbx_seq_one_letter_code
_entity_poly.pdbx_strand_id
1 'polypeptide(L)'
;MDVAVVGATGDVGRQVCTQIVERRVLPPTARLQLVGRAGGASGRAVHGLRADLVDAYDEHAPLLDVAHSPDDVTADVIVVAAGLTPPARTGADPDRRVLAATNGAVLAEYADAIARHGSGHEVVIVVTNPVELGVAVMAERLGRHRVLGMGAWLDTLRFRREIAVELGVRRHRVGGFVGGQHGEDAVPLWSTVRVSGLDADERARAVAALRRGRTLDALPGEIAAAKDELARVASQDMGAAFELIDTWPADLRLVTRPWMTHQSGAKTPAGTASATVDLLEVILDGREIVVAGQVALDGELDGRLAPPGADDVPSRGVLGVPVVLGPGGWTRVLLDELPDDEARRLVQAAGGIDRLVSASAASASAGSPAGGTASAAAGAEGSSGAAGTQVGTAGVPGTTGTTVAERVPTPAGAERDWVATVHGLDQPGTLTALTGVFSTRGVSFDSLATGPVDGDGRAGRIVVSFRATPRRTRALERAVRRLATVRSVVVEPAGGDAGRP
;
A
#
# COMPACT_ATOMS: atom_id res chain seq x y z
N MET A 1 -5.91 -14.32 2.43
CA MET A 1 -5.86 -12.86 2.52
C MET A 1 -6.61 -12.28 1.34
N ASP A 2 -7.41 -11.25 1.60
CA ASP A 2 -8.13 -10.49 0.57
C ASP A 2 -7.32 -9.24 0.19
N VAL A 3 -7.43 -8.81 -1.06
CA VAL A 3 -6.74 -7.62 -1.55
C VAL A 3 -7.75 -6.60 -2.05
N ALA A 4 -7.54 -5.32 -1.78
CA ALA A 4 -8.29 -4.21 -2.38
C ALA A 4 -7.33 -3.32 -3.20
N VAL A 5 -7.80 -2.88 -4.37
CA VAL A 5 -7.09 -1.92 -5.21
C VAL A 5 -7.90 -0.64 -5.31
N VAL A 6 -7.47 0.38 -4.58
CA VAL A 6 -8.08 1.72 -4.58
C VAL A 6 -7.61 2.47 -5.82
N GLY A 7 -8.55 2.93 -6.65
CA GLY A 7 -8.26 3.48 -7.96
C GLY A 7 -8.07 2.41 -9.06
N ALA A 8 -8.77 1.29 -8.94
CA ALA A 8 -8.68 0.14 -9.85
C ALA A 8 -8.89 0.49 -11.34
N THR A 9 -9.62 1.55 -11.64
CA THR A 9 -9.93 1.96 -13.03
C THR A 9 -8.88 2.88 -13.68
N GLY A 10 -7.93 3.38 -12.88
CA GLY A 10 -6.78 4.14 -13.39
C GLY A 10 -5.79 3.25 -14.14
N ASP A 11 -4.88 3.84 -14.91
CA ASP A 11 -3.92 3.07 -15.72
C ASP A 11 -3.10 2.08 -14.89
N VAL A 12 -2.56 2.53 -13.74
CA VAL A 12 -1.78 1.69 -12.83
C VAL A 12 -2.68 0.69 -12.10
N GLY A 13 -3.82 1.14 -11.55
CA GLY A 13 -4.74 0.28 -10.81
C GLY A 13 -5.26 -0.87 -11.66
N ARG A 14 -5.64 -0.61 -12.93
CA ARG A 14 -6.05 -1.63 -13.90
C ARG A 14 -4.94 -2.66 -14.12
N GLN A 15 -3.71 -2.20 -14.35
CA GLN A 15 -2.57 -3.09 -14.54
C GLN A 15 -2.23 -3.92 -13.28
N VAL A 16 -2.39 -3.35 -12.09
CA VAL A 16 -2.23 -4.08 -10.82
C VAL A 16 -3.28 -5.19 -10.74
N CYS A 17 -4.56 -4.87 -10.97
CA CYS A 17 -5.64 -5.87 -10.96
C CYS A 17 -5.39 -6.99 -11.98
N THR A 18 -5.04 -6.63 -13.22
CA THR A 18 -4.73 -7.59 -14.27
C THR A 18 -3.57 -8.50 -13.89
N GLN A 19 -2.45 -7.93 -13.39
CA GLN A 19 -1.29 -8.74 -13.01
C GLN A 19 -1.53 -9.62 -11.78
N ILE A 20 -2.35 -9.19 -10.82
CA ILE A 20 -2.75 -10.03 -9.67
C ILE A 20 -3.47 -11.30 -10.19
N VAL A 21 -4.39 -11.14 -11.13
CA VAL A 21 -5.15 -12.27 -11.69
C VAL A 21 -4.28 -13.13 -12.61
N GLU A 22 -3.57 -12.52 -13.56
CA GLU A 22 -2.73 -13.19 -14.54
C GLU A 22 -1.60 -14.03 -13.90
N ARG A 23 -0.94 -13.47 -12.86
CA ARG A 23 0.12 -14.16 -12.11
C ARG A 23 -0.43 -15.14 -11.08
N ARG A 24 -1.76 -15.23 -10.93
CA ARG A 24 -2.43 -16.09 -9.93
C ARG A 24 -1.92 -15.82 -8.50
N VAL A 25 -1.73 -14.55 -8.17
CA VAL A 25 -1.22 -14.12 -6.86
C VAL A 25 -2.23 -14.44 -5.74
N LEU A 26 -3.52 -14.43 -6.07
CA LEU A 26 -4.60 -14.80 -5.17
C LEU A 26 -5.20 -16.15 -5.57
N PRO A 27 -5.50 -17.02 -4.61
CA PRO A 27 -6.26 -18.23 -4.91
C PRO A 27 -7.71 -17.87 -5.29
N PRO A 28 -8.43 -18.74 -6.03
CA PRO A 28 -9.82 -18.50 -6.45
C PRO A 28 -10.80 -18.22 -5.28
N THR A 29 -10.45 -18.68 -4.08
CA THR A 29 -11.26 -18.47 -2.85
C THR A 29 -11.00 -17.14 -2.15
N ALA A 30 -9.96 -16.40 -2.52
CA ALA A 30 -9.69 -15.07 -2.02
C ALA A 30 -10.50 -14.02 -2.79
N ARG A 31 -10.62 -12.83 -2.24
CA ARG A 31 -11.32 -11.71 -2.86
C ARG A 31 -10.33 -10.66 -3.35
N LEU A 32 -10.53 -10.21 -4.58
CA LEU A 32 -9.94 -8.98 -5.13
C LEU A 32 -11.03 -7.92 -5.22
N GLN A 33 -10.95 -6.90 -4.38
CA GLN A 33 -11.90 -5.79 -4.34
C GLN A 33 -11.39 -4.64 -5.24
N LEU A 34 -12.17 -4.36 -6.28
CA LEU A 34 -11.92 -3.28 -7.23
C LEU A 34 -12.62 -2.01 -6.72
N VAL A 35 -11.85 -0.96 -6.37
CA VAL A 35 -12.44 0.25 -5.78
C VAL A 35 -12.46 1.37 -6.81
N GLY A 36 -13.67 1.84 -7.14
CA GLY A 36 -13.94 2.95 -8.04
C GLY A 36 -14.92 3.94 -7.42
N ARG A 37 -14.59 5.24 -7.41
CA ARG A 37 -15.39 6.28 -6.75
C ARG A 37 -16.79 6.39 -7.36
N ALA A 38 -17.84 6.36 -6.52
CA ALA A 38 -19.23 6.54 -6.94
C ALA A 38 -19.47 7.88 -7.65
N GLY A 39 -20.54 7.93 -8.47
CA GLY A 39 -21.03 9.17 -9.11
C GLY A 39 -20.21 9.68 -10.29
N GLY A 40 -19.03 9.11 -10.60
CA GLY A 40 -18.12 9.54 -11.66
C GLY A 40 -17.87 8.49 -12.74
N ALA A 41 -16.96 8.79 -13.65
CA ALA A 41 -16.51 7.86 -14.69
C ALA A 41 -15.90 6.58 -14.08
N SER A 42 -15.13 6.71 -13.00
CA SER A 42 -14.49 5.61 -12.28
C SER A 42 -15.50 4.61 -11.72
N GLY A 43 -16.61 5.10 -11.11
CA GLY A 43 -17.64 4.25 -10.54
C GLY A 43 -18.41 3.44 -11.59
N ARG A 44 -18.54 3.94 -12.81
CA ARG A 44 -19.10 3.17 -13.94
C ARG A 44 -18.07 2.20 -14.53
N ALA A 45 -16.85 2.67 -14.72
CA ALA A 45 -15.78 1.89 -15.36
C ALA A 45 -15.35 0.68 -14.54
N VAL A 46 -15.51 0.69 -13.21
CA VAL A 46 -15.12 -0.43 -12.36
C VAL A 46 -15.95 -1.69 -12.62
N HIS A 47 -17.21 -1.54 -12.98
CA HIS A 47 -18.07 -2.69 -13.37
C HIS A 47 -17.60 -3.29 -14.70
N GLY A 48 -17.22 -2.43 -15.67
CA GLY A 48 -16.63 -2.89 -16.93
C GLY A 48 -15.31 -3.61 -16.72
N LEU A 49 -14.44 -3.08 -15.84
CA LEU A 49 -13.17 -3.74 -15.49
C LEU A 49 -13.43 -5.12 -14.86
N ARG A 50 -14.41 -5.22 -13.95
CA ARG A 50 -14.78 -6.52 -13.37
C ARG A 50 -15.21 -7.51 -14.45
N ALA A 51 -16.07 -7.09 -15.38
CA ALA A 51 -16.54 -7.94 -16.46
C ALA A 51 -15.38 -8.39 -17.36
N ASP A 52 -14.50 -7.47 -17.77
CA ASP A 52 -13.33 -7.72 -18.59
C ASP A 52 -12.38 -8.76 -17.96
N LEU A 53 -12.14 -8.63 -16.63
CA LEU A 53 -11.31 -9.59 -15.91
C LEU A 53 -11.96 -10.97 -15.77
N VAL A 54 -13.30 -11.04 -15.62
CA VAL A 54 -14.03 -12.31 -15.63
C VAL A 54 -13.95 -12.95 -17.01
N ASP A 55 -14.23 -12.19 -18.06
CA ASP A 55 -14.20 -12.71 -19.45
C ASP A 55 -12.81 -13.27 -19.81
N ALA A 56 -11.74 -12.60 -19.34
CA ALA A 56 -10.37 -13.01 -19.66
C ALA A 56 -9.86 -14.17 -18.81
N TYR A 57 -10.32 -14.31 -17.55
CA TYR A 57 -9.68 -15.17 -16.54
C TYR A 57 -10.66 -16.01 -15.71
N ASP A 58 -11.87 -16.32 -16.20
CA ASP A 58 -12.95 -17.00 -15.46
C ASP A 58 -12.49 -18.26 -14.71
N GLU A 59 -11.62 -19.06 -15.33
CA GLU A 59 -11.18 -20.33 -14.77
C GLU A 59 -10.32 -20.20 -13.49
N HIS A 60 -9.70 -19.04 -13.24
CA HIS A 60 -8.77 -18.87 -12.12
C HIS A 60 -8.81 -17.48 -11.46
N ALA A 61 -9.71 -16.62 -11.89
CA ALA A 61 -9.90 -15.33 -11.23
C ALA A 61 -10.33 -15.54 -9.76
N PRO A 62 -9.82 -14.72 -8.82
CA PRO A 62 -10.35 -14.68 -7.47
C PRO A 62 -11.78 -14.13 -7.49
N LEU A 63 -12.46 -14.14 -6.34
CA LEU A 63 -13.76 -13.49 -6.20
C LEU A 63 -13.62 -11.98 -6.44
N LEU A 64 -14.10 -11.51 -7.60
CA LEU A 64 -14.05 -10.10 -7.97
C LEU A 64 -15.24 -9.34 -7.36
N ASP A 65 -14.94 -8.42 -6.44
CA ASP A 65 -15.88 -7.56 -5.73
C ASP A 65 -15.67 -6.09 -6.13
N VAL A 66 -16.72 -5.26 -6.00
CA VAL A 66 -16.67 -3.83 -6.34
C VAL A 66 -17.04 -3.01 -5.12
N ALA A 67 -16.26 -1.97 -4.83
CA ALA A 67 -16.57 -0.97 -3.83
C ALA A 67 -16.59 0.43 -4.45
N HIS A 68 -17.47 1.30 -3.93
CA HIS A 68 -17.67 2.64 -4.44
C HIS A 68 -17.38 3.74 -3.43
N SER A 69 -17.32 3.41 -2.16
CA SER A 69 -17.03 4.31 -1.05
C SER A 69 -15.74 3.89 -0.33
N PRO A 70 -14.97 4.83 0.20
CA PRO A 70 -13.86 4.51 1.10
C PRO A 70 -14.29 3.64 2.29
N ASP A 71 -15.52 3.83 2.81
CA ASP A 71 -16.06 3.08 3.95
C ASP A 71 -16.34 1.60 3.61
N ASP A 72 -16.50 1.26 2.32
CA ASP A 72 -16.72 -0.11 1.84
C ASP A 72 -15.40 -0.89 1.62
N VAL A 73 -14.25 -0.24 1.75
CA VAL A 73 -12.95 -0.89 1.54
C VAL A 73 -12.64 -1.82 2.71
N THR A 74 -12.64 -3.12 2.42
CA THR A 74 -12.35 -4.17 3.41
C THR A 74 -11.44 -5.23 2.81
N ALA A 75 -10.17 -5.27 3.19
CA ALA A 75 -9.20 -6.25 2.71
C ALA A 75 -8.09 -6.45 3.76
N ASP A 76 -7.26 -7.46 3.59
CA ASP A 76 -6.08 -7.67 4.42
C ASP A 76 -4.89 -6.84 3.91
N VAL A 77 -4.80 -6.69 2.57
CA VAL A 77 -3.81 -5.83 1.93
C VAL A 77 -4.52 -4.83 1.01
N ILE A 78 -4.15 -3.56 1.11
CA ILE A 78 -4.76 -2.47 0.35
C ILE A 78 -3.69 -1.79 -0.50
N VAL A 79 -3.86 -1.84 -1.82
CA VAL A 79 -3.04 -1.09 -2.76
C VAL A 79 -3.72 0.25 -3.06
N VAL A 80 -3.04 1.37 -2.79
CA VAL A 80 -3.58 2.71 -3.00
C VAL A 80 -2.96 3.33 -4.25
N ALA A 81 -3.68 3.26 -5.36
CA ALA A 81 -3.33 3.83 -6.67
C ALA A 81 -4.31 4.93 -7.11
N ALA A 82 -5.14 5.44 -6.17
CA ALA A 82 -6.08 6.51 -6.45
C ALA A 82 -5.40 7.88 -6.37
N GLY A 83 -5.65 8.71 -7.35
CA GLY A 83 -5.16 10.08 -7.41
C GLY A 83 -5.30 10.65 -8.81
N LEU A 84 -5.16 11.96 -8.91
CA LEU A 84 -5.07 12.62 -10.20
C LEU A 84 -3.63 12.53 -10.70
N THR A 85 -3.49 12.14 -11.95
CA THR A 85 -2.23 12.25 -12.69
C THR A 85 -2.45 13.33 -13.74
N PRO A 86 -1.68 14.43 -13.73
CA PRO A 86 -1.77 15.44 -14.78
C PRO A 86 -1.54 14.81 -16.14
N PRO A 87 -2.20 15.31 -17.19
CA PRO A 87 -1.88 14.89 -18.54
C PRO A 87 -0.42 15.20 -18.83
N ALA A 88 0.28 14.24 -19.43
CA ALA A 88 1.66 14.43 -19.89
C ALA A 88 1.69 15.61 -20.86
N ARG A 89 2.34 16.70 -20.49
CA ARG A 89 2.64 17.81 -21.37
C ARG A 89 4.12 17.72 -21.71
N THR A 90 4.43 17.67 -22.99
CA THR A 90 5.81 17.69 -23.48
C THR A 90 6.54 18.91 -22.89
N GLY A 91 7.64 18.67 -22.16
CA GLY A 91 8.49 19.73 -21.63
C GLY A 91 8.16 20.26 -20.23
N ALA A 92 7.14 19.75 -19.53
CA ALA A 92 6.84 20.15 -18.16
C ALA A 92 6.86 18.94 -17.22
N ASP A 93 7.68 19.00 -16.17
CA ASP A 93 7.54 18.10 -15.03
C ASP A 93 6.24 18.45 -14.28
N PRO A 94 5.45 17.46 -13.87
CA PRO A 94 4.27 17.72 -13.05
C PRO A 94 4.72 18.38 -11.74
N ASP A 95 4.14 19.56 -11.43
CA ASP A 95 4.42 20.21 -10.16
C ASP A 95 3.98 19.30 -9.00
N ARG A 96 4.97 18.77 -8.27
CA ARG A 96 4.75 17.87 -7.13
C ARG A 96 3.89 18.52 -6.04
N ARG A 97 3.91 19.86 -5.91
CA ARG A 97 3.09 20.58 -4.92
C ARG A 97 1.61 20.54 -5.30
N VAL A 98 1.30 20.72 -6.59
CA VAL A 98 -0.08 20.62 -7.09
C VAL A 98 -0.61 19.19 -6.93
N LEU A 99 0.20 18.19 -7.25
CA LEU A 99 -0.13 16.78 -7.02
C LEU A 99 -0.34 16.48 -5.54
N ALA A 100 0.54 16.99 -4.67
CA ALA A 100 0.44 16.82 -3.23
C ALA A 100 -0.87 17.39 -2.68
N ALA A 101 -1.22 18.62 -3.06
CA ALA A 101 -2.46 19.26 -2.61
C ALA A 101 -3.72 18.49 -3.07
N THR A 102 -3.72 18.02 -4.31
CA THR A 102 -4.87 17.33 -4.89
C THR A 102 -5.03 15.91 -4.35
N ASN A 103 -3.92 15.17 -4.27
CA ASN A 103 -3.95 13.76 -3.88
C ASN A 103 -4.00 13.59 -2.36
N GLY A 104 -3.46 14.55 -1.59
CA GLY A 104 -3.42 14.49 -0.14
C GLY A 104 -4.79 14.33 0.51
N ALA A 105 -5.80 15.06 0.03
CA ALA A 105 -7.17 14.97 0.52
C ALA A 105 -7.80 13.58 0.25
N VAL A 106 -7.57 13.03 -0.95
CA VAL A 106 -8.06 11.68 -1.30
C VAL A 106 -7.40 10.62 -0.43
N LEU A 107 -6.08 10.72 -0.22
CA LEU A 107 -5.33 9.80 0.62
C LEU A 107 -5.81 9.84 2.08
N ALA A 108 -6.08 11.04 2.61
CA ALA A 108 -6.62 11.22 3.97
C ALA A 108 -8.02 10.61 4.11
N GLU A 109 -8.91 10.81 3.13
CA GLU A 109 -10.27 10.23 3.12
C GLU A 109 -10.22 8.69 3.23
N TYR A 110 -9.38 8.03 2.42
CA TYR A 110 -9.19 6.58 2.50
C TYR A 110 -8.51 6.14 3.80
N ALA A 111 -7.50 6.86 4.27
CA ALA A 111 -6.83 6.54 5.53
C ALA A 111 -7.78 6.58 6.71
N ASP A 112 -8.63 7.63 6.78
CA ASP A 112 -9.63 7.79 7.83
C ASP A 112 -10.71 6.71 7.76
N ALA A 113 -11.17 6.34 6.55
CA ALA A 113 -12.15 5.27 6.36
C ALA A 113 -11.58 3.90 6.77
N ILE A 114 -10.36 3.57 6.33
CA ILE A 114 -9.68 2.33 6.72
C ILE A 114 -9.46 2.30 8.24
N ALA A 115 -9.09 3.43 8.85
CA ALA A 115 -8.93 3.52 10.30
C ALA A 115 -10.23 3.26 11.06
N ARG A 116 -11.39 3.74 10.53
CA ARG A 116 -12.72 3.55 11.15
C ARG A 116 -13.27 2.15 10.92
N HIS A 117 -13.20 1.65 9.70
CA HIS A 117 -13.97 0.47 9.25
C HIS A 117 -13.11 -0.78 9.04
N GLY A 118 -11.80 -0.64 8.92
CA GLY A 118 -10.87 -1.74 8.73
C GLY A 118 -10.73 -2.65 9.96
N SER A 119 -9.93 -3.71 9.80
CA SER A 119 -9.65 -4.70 10.84
C SER A 119 -8.63 -4.23 11.87
N GLY A 120 -7.81 -3.23 11.50
CA GLY A 120 -6.66 -2.79 12.27
C GLY A 120 -5.37 -3.59 11.99
N HIS A 121 -5.39 -4.45 10.97
CA HIS A 121 -4.24 -5.25 10.54
C HIS A 121 -3.92 -5.11 9.06
N GLU A 122 -4.63 -4.23 8.36
CA GLU A 122 -4.39 -3.99 6.94
C GLU A 122 -2.95 -3.56 6.70
N VAL A 123 -2.30 -4.16 5.73
CA VAL A 123 -1.04 -3.66 5.18
C VAL A 123 -1.36 -2.81 3.96
N VAL A 124 -0.79 -1.62 3.90
CA VAL A 124 -1.06 -0.66 2.84
C VAL A 124 0.17 -0.45 1.98
N ILE A 125 0.03 -0.69 0.67
CA ILE A 125 1.05 -0.36 -0.34
C ILE A 125 0.61 0.92 -1.04
N VAL A 126 1.37 2.00 -0.84
CA VAL A 126 1.12 3.31 -1.48
C VAL A 126 1.81 3.37 -2.83
N VAL A 127 1.02 3.64 -3.87
CA VAL A 127 1.46 3.80 -5.27
C VAL A 127 1.25 5.24 -5.76
N THR A 128 0.23 5.91 -5.22
CA THR A 128 -0.14 7.30 -5.58
C THR A 128 1.00 8.28 -5.35
N ASN A 129 1.31 9.10 -6.36
CA ASN A 129 2.33 10.14 -6.24
C ASN A 129 1.75 11.47 -5.69
N PRO A 130 2.52 12.21 -4.86
CA PRO A 130 3.82 11.86 -4.33
C PRO A 130 3.72 10.72 -3.31
N VAL A 131 4.49 9.64 -3.52
CA VAL A 131 4.39 8.43 -2.70
C VAL A 131 4.75 8.69 -1.23
N GLU A 132 5.71 9.58 -0.97
CA GLU A 132 6.14 9.96 0.37
C GLU A 132 5.02 10.65 1.16
N LEU A 133 4.26 11.53 0.53
CA LEU A 133 3.08 12.14 1.14
C LEU A 133 2.03 11.08 1.48
N GLY A 134 1.80 10.15 0.56
CA GLY A 134 0.86 9.07 0.79
C GLY A 134 1.24 8.20 1.98
N VAL A 135 2.54 7.87 2.10
CA VAL A 135 3.07 7.13 3.25
C VAL A 135 2.91 7.93 4.54
N ALA A 136 3.24 9.23 4.55
CA ALA A 136 3.08 10.08 5.74
C ALA A 136 1.62 10.09 6.22
N VAL A 137 0.68 10.37 5.32
CA VAL A 137 -0.76 10.47 5.62
C VAL A 137 -1.34 9.13 6.11
N MET A 138 -0.98 8.02 5.45
CA MET A 138 -1.50 6.70 5.81
C MET A 138 -0.86 6.18 7.11
N ALA A 139 0.46 6.37 7.30
CA ALA A 139 1.19 5.89 8.46
C ALA A 139 0.73 6.56 9.76
N GLU A 140 0.41 7.86 9.71
CA GLU A 140 -0.11 8.61 10.84
C GLU A 140 -1.42 8.00 11.40
N ARG A 141 -2.29 7.51 10.52
CA ARG A 141 -3.63 7.01 10.86
C ARG A 141 -3.68 5.52 11.11
N LEU A 142 -2.87 4.76 10.37
CA LEU A 142 -2.93 3.30 10.37
C LEU A 142 -1.80 2.64 11.15
N GLY A 143 -0.77 3.39 11.51
CA GLY A 143 0.46 2.89 12.12
C GLY A 143 1.56 2.61 11.09
N ARG A 144 2.75 3.13 11.36
CA ARG A 144 3.87 3.22 10.41
C ARG A 144 4.34 1.87 9.85
N HIS A 145 4.37 0.83 10.65
CA HIS A 145 4.86 -0.50 10.24
C HIS A 145 3.97 -1.19 9.21
N ARG A 146 2.73 -0.77 9.08
CA ARG A 146 1.76 -1.33 8.14
C ARG A 146 1.67 -0.58 6.81
N VAL A 147 2.44 0.48 6.65
CA VAL A 147 2.39 1.32 5.45
C VAL A 147 3.75 1.36 4.77
N LEU A 148 3.76 1.03 3.48
CA LEU A 148 4.95 1.00 2.64
C LEU A 148 4.65 1.69 1.30
N GLY A 149 5.53 2.59 0.87
CA GLY A 149 5.53 3.14 -0.48
C GLY A 149 6.32 2.27 -1.45
N MET A 150 5.79 2.04 -2.66
CA MET A 150 6.41 1.15 -3.63
C MET A 150 7.51 1.80 -4.49
N GLY A 151 7.66 3.13 -4.43
CA GLY A 151 8.55 3.87 -5.33
C GLY A 151 10.02 3.44 -5.26
N ALA A 152 10.57 3.31 -4.04
CA ALA A 152 11.95 2.86 -3.85
C ALA A 152 12.18 1.42 -4.34
N TRP A 153 11.15 0.55 -4.29
CA TRP A 153 11.26 -0.78 -4.88
C TRP A 153 11.32 -0.73 -6.41
N LEU A 154 10.46 0.06 -7.04
CA LEU A 154 10.52 0.27 -8.49
C LEU A 154 11.89 0.81 -8.93
N ASP A 155 12.41 1.81 -8.22
CA ASP A 155 13.73 2.38 -8.53
C ASP A 155 14.85 1.36 -8.29
N THR A 156 14.75 0.54 -7.24
CA THR A 156 15.65 -0.58 -6.98
C THR A 156 15.66 -1.58 -8.15
N LEU A 157 14.51 -1.98 -8.66
CA LEU A 157 14.42 -2.91 -9.80
C LEU A 157 15.00 -2.30 -11.09
N ARG A 158 14.82 -0.99 -11.29
CA ARG A 158 15.44 -0.24 -12.38
C ARG A 158 16.95 -0.21 -12.24
N PHE A 159 17.47 0.13 -11.06
CA PHE A 159 18.91 0.18 -10.77
C PHE A 159 19.59 -1.18 -11.01
N ARG A 160 18.99 -2.26 -10.47
CA ARG A 160 19.46 -3.63 -10.71
C ARG A 160 19.49 -3.99 -12.20
N ARG A 161 18.50 -3.53 -12.97
CA ARG A 161 18.46 -3.73 -14.42
C ARG A 161 19.60 -2.99 -15.12
N GLU A 162 19.84 -1.71 -14.80
CA GLU A 162 20.90 -0.93 -15.43
C GLU A 162 22.28 -1.51 -15.11
N ILE A 163 22.54 -1.96 -13.89
CA ILE A 163 23.78 -2.67 -13.52
C ILE A 163 23.89 -3.99 -14.30
N ALA A 164 22.81 -4.76 -14.37
CA ALA A 164 22.81 -6.06 -15.05
C ALA A 164 23.14 -5.93 -16.54
N VAL A 165 22.59 -4.92 -17.20
CA VAL A 165 22.88 -4.61 -18.62
C VAL A 165 24.37 -4.29 -18.79
N GLU A 166 24.95 -3.46 -17.95
CA GLU A 166 26.37 -3.04 -18.06
C GLU A 166 27.33 -4.19 -17.76
N LEU A 167 26.96 -5.10 -16.86
CA LEU A 167 27.75 -6.30 -16.53
C LEU A 167 27.47 -7.50 -17.46
N GLY A 168 26.52 -7.39 -18.40
CA GLY A 168 26.16 -8.50 -19.28
C GLY A 168 25.53 -9.70 -18.56
N VAL A 169 24.86 -9.48 -17.41
CA VAL A 169 24.22 -10.53 -16.61
C VAL A 169 22.71 -10.36 -16.54
N ARG A 170 21.99 -11.38 -16.08
CA ARG A 170 20.53 -11.27 -15.86
C ARG A 170 20.25 -10.48 -14.56
N ARG A 171 19.18 -9.67 -14.55
CA ARG A 171 18.77 -8.81 -13.42
C ARG A 171 18.68 -9.57 -12.07
N HIS A 172 18.19 -10.80 -12.06
CA HIS A 172 18.05 -11.59 -10.82
C HIS A 172 19.40 -11.96 -10.17
N ARG A 173 20.51 -11.82 -10.88
CA ARG A 173 21.87 -12.01 -10.32
C ARG A 173 22.39 -10.77 -9.62
N VAL A 174 21.72 -9.62 -9.76
CA VAL A 174 22.13 -8.34 -9.19
C VAL A 174 21.25 -8.02 -8.00
N GLY A 175 21.84 -7.86 -6.83
CA GLY A 175 21.30 -7.24 -5.63
C GLY A 175 21.73 -5.79 -5.53
N GLY A 176 21.18 -5.07 -4.57
CA GLY A 176 21.43 -3.65 -4.33
C GLY A 176 20.12 -2.91 -4.16
N PHE A 177 20.14 -1.73 -3.56
CA PHE A 177 18.95 -0.96 -3.23
C PHE A 177 19.08 0.48 -3.68
N VAL A 178 17.93 1.13 -3.82
CA VAL A 178 17.80 2.57 -4.01
C VAL A 178 17.02 3.12 -2.82
N GLY A 179 17.53 4.17 -2.21
CA GLY A 179 16.87 4.92 -1.13
C GLY A 179 16.45 6.31 -1.56
N GLY A 180 16.15 7.17 -0.59
CA GLY A 180 15.81 8.57 -0.83
C GLY A 180 14.35 8.79 -1.26
N GLN A 181 14.12 9.84 -2.03
CA GLN A 181 12.83 10.21 -2.59
C GLN A 181 12.63 9.51 -3.95
N HIS A 182 11.44 8.98 -4.20
CA HIS A 182 11.12 8.35 -5.49
C HIS A 182 11.25 9.33 -6.66
N GLY A 183 11.96 8.94 -7.69
CA GLY A 183 12.16 9.72 -8.92
C GLY A 183 13.54 10.40 -8.98
N GLU A 184 13.60 11.75 -9.08
CA GLU A 184 14.84 12.46 -9.35
C GLU A 184 15.84 12.48 -8.20
N ASP A 185 15.34 12.49 -6.97
CA ASP A 185 16.15 12.44 -5.75
C ASP A 185 16.30 11.02 -5.22
N ALA A 186 16.14 10.02 -6.09
CA ALA A 186 16.47 8.64 -5.79
C ALA A 186 17.98 8.50 -5.56
N VAL A 187 18.34 7.76 -4.51
CA VAL A 187 19.74 7.59 -4.08
C VAL A 187 20.18 6.16 -4.33
N PRO A 188 20.95 5.88 -5.38
CA PRO A 188 21.54 4.55 -5.63
C PRO A 188 22.51 4.18 -4.51
N LEU A 189 22.21 3.17 -3.72
CA LEU A 189 23.06 2.70 -2.64
C LEU A 189 24.07 1.70 -3.20
N TRP A 190 25.13 2.20 -3.79
CA TRP A 190 26.20 1.41 -4.40
C TRP A 190 26.89 0.45 -3.42
N SER A 191 26.99 0.85 -2.14
CA SER A 191 27.51 0.03 -1.05
C SER A 191 26.72 -1.26 -0.84
N THR A 192 25.43 -1.27 -1.20
CA THR A 192 24.54 -2.42 -1.07
C THR A 192 24.56 -3.35 -2.28
N VAL A 193 25.28 -3.00 -3.36
CA VAL A 193 25.32 -3.80 -4.59
C VAL A 193 25.98 -5.15 -4.33
N ARG A 194 25.33 -6.21 -4.81
CA ARG A 194 25.79 -7.60 -4.78
C ARG A 194 25.57 -8.20 -6.17
N VAL A 195 26.50 -9.03 -6.62
CA VAL A 195 26.37 -9.75 -7.90
C VAL A 195 26.67 -11.21 -7.63
N SER A 196 25.70 -12.08 -7.93
CA SER A 196 25.88 -13.51 -7.71
C SER A 196 27.03 -14.07 -8.54
N GLY A 197 27.97 -14.76 -7.88
CA GLY A 197 29.16 -15.32 -8.49
C GLY A 197 30.40 -14.43 -8.44
N LEU A 198 30.32 -13.21 -7.89
CA LEU A 198 31.48 -12.38 -7.59
C LEU A 198 31.83 -12.46 -6.11
N ASP A 199 33.11 -12.59 -5.79
CA ASP A 199 33.63 -12.42 -4.44
C ASP A 199 33.65 -10.93 -4.01
N ALA A 200 34.12 -10.63 -2.81
CA ALA A 200 34.14 -9.27 -2.26
C ALA A 200 35.02 -8.31 -3.09
N ASP A 201 36.20 -8.78 -3.51
CA ASP A 201 37.16 -7.95 -4.24
C ASP A 201 36.73 -7.75 -5.70
N GLU A 202 36.22 -8.80 -6.34
CA GLU A 202 35.64 -8.72 -7.68
C GLU A 202 34.45 -7.76 -7.72
N ARG A 203 33.58 -7.85 -6.72
CA ARG A 203 32.47 -6.94 -6.57
C ARG A 203 32.92 -5.49 -6.37
N ALA A 204 33.90 -5.25 -5.49
CA ALA A 204 34.44 -3.91 -5.26
C ALA A 204 35.01 -3.31 -6.55
N ARG A 205 35.76 -4.10 -7.34
CA ARG A 205 36.28 -3.69 -8.66
C ARG A 205 35.16 -3.41 -9.65
N ALA A 206 34.14 -4.27 -9.71
CA ALA A 206 32.97 -4.07 -10.58
C ALA A 206 32.22 -2.80 -10.25
N VAL A 207 31.92 -2.55 -8.95
CA VAL A 207 31.23 -1.33 -8.49
C VAL A 207 32.08 -0.09 -8.81
N ALA A 208 33.39 -0.12 -8.55
CA ALA A 208 34.27 1.00 -8.88
C ALA A 208 34.28 1.31 -10.40
N ALA A 209 34.29 0.28 -11.23
CA ALA A 209 34.23 0.42 -12.69
C ALA A 209 32.87 1.02 -13.14
N LEU A 210 31.76 0.55 -12.57
CA LEU A 210 30.40 1.06 -12.85
C LEU A 210 30.23 2.52 -12.43
N ARG A 211 30.81 2.92 -11.31
CA ARG A 211 30.80 4.32 -10.83
C ARG A 211 31.67 5.26 -11.65
N ARG A 212 32.61 4.74 -12.42
CA ARG A 212 33.51 5.53 -13.30
C ARG A 212 34.23 6.69 -12.57
N GLY A 213 34.58 6.49 -11.29
CA GLY A 213 35.23 7.52 -10.47
C GLY A 213 34.31 8.67 -10.02
N ARG A 214 32.99 8.56 -10.23
CA ARG A 214 32.00 9.59 -9.86
C ARG A 214 31.55 9.42 -8.41
N THR A 215 31.08 10.52 -7.81
CA THR A 215 30.41 10.54 -6.50
C THR A 215 28.95 10.92 -6.67
N LEU A 216 28.11 10.53 -5.72
CA LEU A 216 26.68 10.88 -5.77
C LEU A 216 26.43 12.38 -5.51
N ASP A 217 27.40 13.13 -4.99
CA ASP A 217 27.29 14.58 -4.81
C ASP A 217 27.11 15.32 -6.13
N ALA A 218 27.73 14.82 -7.22
CA ALA A 218 27.60 15.39 -8.55
C ALA A 218 26.29 15.02 -9.27
N LEU A 219 25.63 13.95 -8.84
CA LEU A 219 24.49 13.35 -9.55
C LEU A 219 23.34 14.33 -9.84
N PRO A 220 22.91 15.25 -8.94
CA PRO A 220 21.85 16.20 -9.27
C PRO A 220 22.18 17.13 -10.43
N GLY A 221 23.40 17.64 -10.47
CA GLY A 221 23.88 18.48 -11.57
C GLY A 221 23.94 17.72 -12.89
N GLU A 222 24.40 16.45 -12.83
CA GLU A 222 24.45 15.57 -13.99
C GLU A 222 23.05 15.21 -14.51
N ILE A 223 22.06 14.98 -13.62
CA ILE A 223 20.66 14.76 -14.00
C ILE A 223 20.10 15.99 -14.72
N ALA A 224 20.33 17.19 -14.19
CA ALA A 224 19.87 18.42 -14.82
C ALA A 224 20.47 18.59 -16.23
N ALA A 225 21.77 18.47 -16.37
CA ALA A 225 22.46 18.55 -17.66
C ALA A 225 22.00 17.48 -18.66
N ALA A 226 21.79 16.25 -18.17
CA ALA A 226 21.31 15.15 -18.99
C ALA A 226 19.87 15.39 -19.49
N LYS A 227 18.98 15.94 -18.67
CA LYS A 227 17.61 16.30 -19.07
C LYS A 227 17.61 17.37 -20.18
N ASP A 228 18.45 18.41 -20.05
CA ASP A 228 18.58 19.45 -21.06
C ASP A 228 19.08 18.88 -22.39
N GLU A 229 20.08 18.00 -22.34
CA GLU A 229 20.60 17.31 -23.51
C GLU A 229 19.54 16.41 -24.17
N LEU A 230 18.82 15.61 -23.37
CA LEU A 230 17.74 14.75 -23.86
C LEU A 230 16.62 15.55 -24.50
N ALA A 231 16.20 16.67 -23.89
CA ALA A 231 15.16 17.53 -24.46
C ALA A 231 15.58 18.06 -25.84
N ARG A 232 16.85 18.46 -25.99
CA ARG A 232 17.41 18.92 -27.25
C ARG A 232 17.44 17.81 -28.31
N VAL A 233 17.89 16.60 -27.97
CA VAL A 233 17.97 15.47 -28.91
C VAL A 233 16.55 14.98 -29.27
N ALA A 234 15.68 14.81 -28.28
CA ALA A 234 14.32 14.32 -28.46
C ALA A 234 13.46 15.25 -29.32
N SER A 235 13.75 16.57 -29.34
CA SER A 235 13.06 17.51 -30.21
C SER A 235 13.30 17.24 -31.71
N GLN A 236 14.35 16.51 -32.04
CA GLN A 236 14.74 16.13 -33.40
C GLN A 236 14.43 14.66 -33.66
N ASP A 237 14.84 13.79 -32.75
CA ASP A 237 14.66 12.34 -32.84
C ASP A 237 14.51 11.72 -31.45
N MET A 238 13.31 11.21 -31.17
CA MET A 238 12.98 10.54 -29.92
C MET A 238 13.78 9.23 -29.75
N GLY A 239 14.03 8.48 -30.82
CA GLY A 239 14.81 7.24 -30.80
C GLY A 239 16.25 7.50 -30.39
N ALA A 240 16.88 8.51 -31.04
CA ALA A 240 18.25 8.92 -30.70
C ALA A 240 18.40 9.37 -29.24
N ALA A 241 17.37 9.98 -28.64
CA ALA A 241 17.38 10.33 -27.23
C ALA A 241 17.42 9.09 -26.31
N PHE A 242 16.72 8.02 -26.66
CA PHE A 242 16.81 6.75 -25.92
C PHE A 242 18.15 6.05 -26.11
N GLU A 243 18.71 6.08 -27.32
CA GLU A 243 20.05 5.54 -27.60
C GLU A 243 21.14 6.30 -26.83
N LEU A 244 21.02 7.63 -26.72
CA LEU A 244 21.95 8.43 -25.94
C LEU A 244 21.97 8.02 -24.46
N ILE A 245 20.80 7.73 -23.87
CA ILE A 245 20.70 7.24 -22.48
C ILE A 245 21.52 5.96 -22.28
N ASP A 246 21.57 5.06 -23.26
CA ASP A 246 22.29 3.79 -23.15
C ASP A 246 23.79 3.98 -22.99
N THR A 247 24.35 5.13 -23.36
CA THR A 247 25.77 5.46 -23.21
C THR A 247 26.16 5.94 -21.80
N TRP A 248 25.17 6.31 -20.98
CA TRP A 248 25.38 6.91 -19.68
C TRP A 248 25.61 5.89 -18.56
N PRO A 249 26.17 6.30 -17.40
CA PRO A 249 26.32 5.42 -16.23
C PRO A 249 24.99 4.94 -15.69
N ALA A 250 24.99 3.78 -15.01
CA ALA A 250 23.79 3.10 -14.52
C ALA A 250 22.93 3.95 -13.57
N ASP A 251 23.54 4.75 -12.70
CA ASP A 251 22.87 5.66 -11.77
C ASP A 251 22.19 6.83 -12.49
N LEU A 252 22.80 7.38 -13.54
CA LEU A 252 22.18 8.43 -14.35
C LEU A 252 21.02 7.86 -15.18
N ARG A 253 21.19 6.67 -15.79
CA ARG A 253 20.13 5.96 -16.52
C ARG A 253 18.93 5.64 -15.64
N LEU A 254 19.15 5.34 -14.37
CA LEU A 254 18.07 5.10 -13.38
C LEU A 254 17.03 6.21 -13.38
N VAL A 255 17.46 7.47 -13.44
CA VAL A 255 16.59 8.65 -13.36
C VAL A 255 16.16 9.13 -14.75
N THR A 256 17.10 9.21 -15.68
CA THR A 256 16.86 9.84 -16.99
C THR A 256 16.00 8.99 -17.92
N ARG A 257 16.07 7.66 -17.86
CA ARG A 257 15.25 6.78 -18.69
C ARG A 257 13.76 6.86 -18.35
N PRO A 258 13.32 6.79 -17.08
CA PRO A 258 11.92 7.03 -16.74
C PRO A 258 11.45 8.43 -17.11
N TRP A 259 12.27 9.45 -16.88
CA TRP A 259 11.96 10.83 -17.26
C TRP A 259 11.72 10.94 -18.78
N MET A 260 12.62 10.41 -19.60
CA MET A 260 12.48 10.43 -21.07
C MET A 260 11.24 9.64 -21.53
N THR A 261 10.93 8.53 -20.85
CA THR A 261 9.71 7.76 -21.13
C THR A 261 8.46 8.61 -20.93
N HIS A 262 8.41 9.43 -19.88
CA HIS A 262 7.29 10.37 -19.68
C HIS A 262 7.29 11.47 -20.75
N GLN A 263 8.44 12.00 -21.14
CA GLN A 263 8.53 13.01 -22.21
C GLN A 263 8.07 12.48 -23.58
N SER A 264 8.19 11.18 -23.82
CA SER A 264 7.65 10.55 -25.04
C SER A 264 6.12 10.47 -25.07
N GLY A 265 5.43 10.88 -24.00
CA GLY A 265 3.98 10.75 -23.84
C GLY A 265 3.53 9.37 -23.38
N ALA A 266 4.45 8.41 -23.22
CA ALA A 266 4.14 7.09 -22.75
C ALA A 266 3.89 7.11 -21.23
N LYS A 267 2.89 6.35 -20.80
CA LYS A 267 2.69 6.02 -19.39
C LYS A 267 3.43 4.75 -19.05
N THR A 268 3.82 4.57 -17.79
CA THR A 268 4.60 3.41 -17.32
C THR A 268 3.81 2.50 -16.36
N PRO A 269 2.54 2.16 -16.64
CA PRO A 269 1.71 1.42 -15.68
C PRO A 269 2.18 -0.01 -15.48
N ALA A 270 2.72 -0.67 -16.50
CA ALA A 270 3.13 -2.07 -16.42
C ALA A 270 4.28 -2.29 -15.43
N GLY A 271 5.32 -1.46 -15.48
CA GLY A 271 6.47 -1.54 -14.55
C GLY A 271 6.08 -1.20 -13.11
N THR A 272 5.26 -0.16 -12.93
CA THR A 272 4.73 0.25 -11.63
C THR A 272 3.88 -0.87 -11.03
N ALA A 273 2.96 -1.45 -11.81
CA ALA A 273 2.14 -2.56 -11.37
C ALA A 273 2.96 -3.80 -11.01
N SER A 274 3.97 -4.14 -11.84
CA SER A 274 4.85 -5.28 -11.57
C SER A 274 5.58 -5.14 -10.24
N ALA A 275 6.15 -3.96 -9.95
CA ALA A 275 6.83 -3.71 -8.70
C ALA A 275 5.85 -3.74 -7.49
N THR A 276 4.62 -3.26 -7.68
CA THR A 276 3.56 -3.32 -6.65
C THR A 276 3.16 -4.76 -6.36
N VAL A 277 2.96 -5.57 -7.41
CA VAL A 277 2.58 -6.98 -7.27
C VAL A 277 3.71 -7.81 -6.68
N ASP A 278 4.99 -7.52 -6.98
CA ASP A 278 6.12 -8.16 -6.33
C ASP A 278 6.10 -7.95 -4.79
N LEU A 279 5.79 -6.73 -4.31
CA LEU A 279 5.63 -6.45 -2.88
C LEU A 279 4.41 -7.16 -2.28
N LEU A 280 3.31 -7.20 -3.02
CA LEU A 280 2.10 -7.90 -2.63
C LEU A 280 2.34 -9.40 -2.46
N GLU A 281 3.05 -10.04 -3.39
CA GLU A 281 3.44 -11.46 -3.30
C GLU A 281 4.25 -11.75 -2.03
N VAL A 282 5.18 -10.87 -1.65
CA VAL A 282 5.96 -11.02 -0.40
C VAL A 282 5.05 -11.07 0.83
N ILE A 283 4.08 -10.15 0.89
CA ILE A 283 3.13 -10.06 2.02
C ILE A 283 2.22 -11.29 2.06
N LEU A 284 1.72 -11.72 0.90
CA LEU A 284 0.76 -12.82 0.79
C LEU A 284 1.41 -14.19 1.03
N ASP A 285 2.64 -14.39 0.57
CA ASP A 285 3.39 -15.64 0.74
C ASP A 285 3.91 -15.84 2.18
N GLY A 286 3.81 -14.80 3.02
CA GLY A 286 4.30 -14.86 4.40
C GLY A 286 5.83 -14.90 4.53
N ARG A 287 6.55 -14.60 3.46
CA ARG A 287 8.02 -14.51 3.48
C ARG A 287 8.47 -13.19 4.10
N GLU A 288 9.59 -13.24 4.83
CA GLU A 288 10.29 -12.03 5.26
C GLU A 288 11.49 -11.80 4.36
N ILE A 289 11.44 -10.77 3.52
CA ILE A 289 12.56 -10.43 2.63
C ILE A 289 12.91 -8.94 2.72
N VAL A 290 14.12 -8.62 2.32
CA VAL A 290 14.58 -7.23 2.26
C VAL A 290 14.13 -6.61 0.94
N VAL A 291 13.34 -5.54 1.05
CA VAL A 291 12.91 -4.68 -0.05
C VAL A 291 13.29 -3.23 0.23
N ALA A 292 13.40 -2.39 -0.78
CA ALA A 292 13.40 -0.95 -0.56
C ALA A 292 11.96 -0.43 -0.55
N GLY A 293 11.63 0.47 0.38
CA GLY A 293 10.32 1.10 0.43
C GLY A 293 10.38 2.45 1.11
N GLN A 294 9.49 3.36 0.71
CA GLN A 294 9.26 4.56 1.51
C GLN A 294 8.53 4.15 2.77
N VAL A 295 9.11 4.44 3.92
CA VAL A 295 8.56 4.13 5.24
C VAL A 295 8.65 5.34 6.16
N ALA A 296 7.72 5.45 7.11
CA ALA A 296 7.78 6.47 8.14
C ALA A 296 8.73 6.02 9.25
N LEU A 297 9.87 6.69 9.36
CA LEU A 297 10.91 6.45 10.33
C LEU A 297 10.61 7.15 11.67
N ASP A 298 11.13 6.59 12.76
CA ASP A 298 11.03 7.13 14.11
C ASP A 298 12.33 6.84 14.91
N GLY A 299 13.48 7.26 14.36
CA GLY A 299 14.79 7.12 14.99
C GLY A 299 15.62 5.92 14.52
N GLU A 300 15.16 5.12 13.53
CA GLU A 300 15.91 3.95 13.06
C GLU A 300 17.27 4.28 12.43
N LEU A 301 17.47 5.52 12.01
CA LEU A 301 18.71 5.99 11.39
C LEU A 301 19.53 6.91 12.31
N ASP A 302 19.15 7.06 13.59
CA ASP A 302 19.90 7.88 14.54
C ASP A 302 21.36 7.46 14.63
N GLY A 303 22.26 8.42 14.43
CA GLY A 303 23.71 8.22 14.43
C GLY A 303 24.29 7.43 13.24
N ARG A 304 23.47 7.00 12.27
CA ARG A 304 23.93 6.23 11.10
C ARG A 304 24.17 7.05 9.84
N LEU A 305 23.48 8.19 9.71
CA LEU A 305 23.57 9.05 8.54
C LEU A 305 24.36 10.35 8.78
N ALA A 306 24.87 10.58 9.98
CA ALA A 306 25.63 11.79 10.28
C ALA A 306 27.07 11.67 9.74
N PRO A 307 27.45 12.35 8.66
CA PRO A 307 28.86 12.55 8.36
C PRO A 307 29.49 13.38 9.50
N PRO A 308 30.81 13.22 9.77
CA PRO A 308 31.48 13.98 10.80
C PRO A 308 31.24 15.49 10.61
N GLY A 309 30.56 16.16 11.57
CA GLY A 309 30.31 17.60 11.55
C GLY A 309 29.00 18.06 10.88
N ALA A 310 28.07 17.18 10.58
CA ALA A 310 26.73 17.54 10.13
C ALA A 310 25.78 17.66 11.34
N ASP A 311 25.00 18.74 11.35
CA ASP A 311 23.86 18.90 12.25
C ASP A 311 22.84 17.77 12.09
N ASP A 312 22.05 17.48 13.11
CA ASP A 312 21.09 16.38 13.21
C ASP A 312 20.35 16.09 11.91
N VAL A 313 20.55 14.90 11.40
CA VAL A 313 19.76 14.35 10.30
C VAL A 313 18.33 14.13 10.80
N PRO A 314 17.29 14.47 10.02
CA PRO A 314 15.94 14.08 10.39
C PRO A 314 15.85 12.57 10.55
N SER A 315 15.86 12.10 11.78
CA SER A 315 15.73 10.69 12.14
C SER A 315 14.28 10.23 12.07
N ARG A 316 13.38 11.19 11.89
CA ARG A 316 11.92 11.04 11.81
C ARG A 316 11.42 11.58 10.49
N GLY A 317 10.37 10.98 9.97
CA GLY A 317 9.79 11.37 8.69
C GLY A 317 9.77 10.21 7.69
N VAL A 318 9.41 10.49 6.44
CA VAL A 318 9.34 9.45 5.41
C VAL A 318 10.63 9.42 4.60
N LEU A 319 11.16 8.22 4.39
CA LEU A 319 12.33 8.03 3.55
C LEU A 319 12.29 6.66 2.85
N GLY A 320 12.78 6.60 1.63
CA GLY A 320 13.06 5.34 0.95
C GLY A 320 14.31 4.68 1.53
N VAL A 321 14.16 3.47 2.08
CA VAL A 321 15.27 2.70 2.69
C VAL A 321 15.03 1.19 2.54
N PRO A 322 16.09 0.38 2.61
CA PRO A 322 15.95 -1.07 2.71
C PRO A 322 15.29 -1.48 4.03
N VAL A 323 14.22 -2.26 3.95
CA VAL A 323 13.47 -2.76 5.12
C VAL A 323 13.18 -4.24 4.99
N VAL A 324 12.99 -4.93 6.11
CA VAL A 324 12.43 -6.28 6.12
C VAL A 324 10.91 -6.15 5.99
N LEU A 325 10.36 -6.67 4.90
CA LEU A 325 8.92 -6.74 4.64
C LEU A 325 8.42 -8.15 4.88
N GLY A 326 7.32 -8.27 5.60
CA GLY A 326 6.64 -9.52 5.89
C GLY A 326 5.12 -9.37 5.86
N PRO A 327 4.37 -10.40 6.27
CA PRO A 327 2.91 -10.43 6.17
C PRO A 327 2.19 -9.37 7.02
N GLY A 328 2.82 -8.83 8.04
CA GLY A 328 2.28 -7.76 8.89
C GLY A 328 2.76 -6.36 8.52
N GLY A 329 3.46 -6.21 7.40
CA GLY A 329 4.11 -4.97 6.97
C GLY A 329 5.63 -5.00 7.17
N TRP A 330 6.27 -3.84 7.29
CA TRP A 330 7.71 -3.78 7.50
C TRP A 330 8.06 -3.79 9.00
N THR A 331 9.22 -4.37 9.34
CA THR A 331 9.60 -4.61 10.75
C THR A 331 10.84 -3.84 11.18
N ARG A 332 11.85 -3.75 10.34
CA ARG A 332 13.12 -3.07 10.65
C ARG A 332 13.79 -2.53 9.40
N VAL A 333 14.56 -1.47 9.57
CA VAL A 333 15.45 -0.92 8.56
C VAL A 333 16.75 -1.73 8.54
N LEU A 334 17.20 -2.10 7.35
CA LEU A 334 18.48 -2.77 7.11
C LEU A 334 19.40 -1.87 6.29
N LEU A 335 19.97 -0.90 6.97
CA LEU A 335 20.95 0.01 6.40
C LEU A 335 22.16 0.03 7.31
N ASP A 336 23.27 -0.48 6.81
CA ASP A 336 24.55 -0.43 7.50
C ASP A 336 25.19 0.97 7.37
N GLU A 337 26.38 1.16 7.92
CA GLU A 337 27.18 2.35 7.72
C GLU A 337 27.40 2.62 6.22
N LEU A 338 27.08 3.82 5.78
CA LEU A 338 27.12 4.21 4.37
C LEU A 338 28.40 5.01 4.05
N PRO A 339 28.88 4.94 2.81
CA PRO A 339 29.83 5.93 2.31
C PRO A 339 29.27 7.36 2.43
N ASP A 340 30.16 8.31 2.67
CA ASP A 340 29.79 9.70 2.92
C ASP A 340 28.90 10.30 1.84
N ASP A 341 29.11 10.01 0.58
CA ASP A 341 28.33 10.56 -0.53
C ASP A 341 26.91 9.97 -0.57
N GLU A 342 26.74 8.68 -0.22
CA GLU A 342 25.44 8.05 -0.09
C GLU A 342 24.67 8.62 1.11
N ALA A 343 25.35 8.75 2.26
CA ALA A 343 24.76 9.33 3.47
C ALA A 343 24.29 10.77 3.24
N ARG A 344 25.16 11.64 2.69
CA ARG A 344 24.78 13.03 2.37
C ARG A 344 23.59 13.13 1.43
N ARG A 345 23.53 12.27 0.40
CA ARG A 345 22.39 12.27 -0.53
C ARG A 345 21.09 11.81 0.12
N LEU A 346 21.13 10.82 1.02
CA LEU A 346 19.93 10.42 1.79
C LEU A 346 19.43 11.55 2.69
N VAL A 347 20.34 12.26 3.36
CA VAL A 347 20.00 13.43 4.20
C VAL A 347 19.32 14.52 3.37
N GLN A 348 19.88 14.84 2.20
CA GLN A 348 19.29 15.84 1.32
C GLN A 348 17.91 15.43 0.82
N ALA A 349 17.72 14.15 0.47
CA ALA A 349 16.43 13.60 0.06
C ALA A 349 15.41 13.66 1.21
N ALA A 350 15.79 13.29 2.44
CA ALA A 350 14.93 13.39 3.62
C ALA A 350 14.46 14.82 3.85
N GLY A 351 15.37 15.81 3.83
CA GLY A 351 15.01 17.22 3.94
C GLY A 351 14.10 17.72 2.81
N GLY A 352 14.23 17.18 1.60
CA GLY A 352 13.33 17.45 0.47
C GLY A 352 11.90 16.94 0.73
N ILE A 353 11.80 15.71 1.23
CA ILE A 353 10.53 15.07 1.58
C ILE A 353 9.83 15.80 2.71
N ASP A 354 10.55 16.17 3.77
CA ASP A 354 9.99 16.89 4.91
C ASP A 354 9.38 18.23 4.50
N ARG A 355 10.07 18.98 3.62
CA ARG A 355 9.51 20.21 3.06
C ARG A 355 8.23 19.98 2.25
N LEU A 356 8.16 18.89 1.47
CA LEU A 356 6.97 18.55 0.69
C LEU A 356 5.79 18.19 1.59
N VAL A 357 6.01 17.33 2.59
CA VAL A 357 4.97 16.89 3.53
C VAL A 357 4.47 18.06 4.38
N SER A 358 5.37 18.89 4.93
CA SER A 358 5.02 20.07 5.73
C SER A 358 4.24 21.11 4.93
N ALA A 359 4.62 21.37 3.68
CA ALA A 359 3.90 22.29 2.80
C ALA A 359 2.48 21.80 2.49
N SER A 360 2.29 20.49 2.32
CA SER A 360 0.97 19.89 2.11
C SER A 360 0.08 19.99 3.35
N ALA A 361 0.61 19.76 4.54
CA ALA A 361 -0.11 19.90 5.80
C ALA A 361 -0.56 21.35 6.04
N ALA A 362 0.31 22.33 5.78
CA ALA A 362 -0.01 23.76 5.88
C ALA A 362 -1.12 24.18 4.89
N SER A 363 -1.10 23.63 3.66
CA SER A 363 -2.14 23.92 2.66
C SER A 363 -3.50 23.33 3.04
N ALA A 364 -3.53 22.16 3.65
CA ALA A 364 -4.76 21.51 4.13
C ALA A 364 -5.39 22.28 5.30
N SER A 365 -4.57 22.83 6.22
CA SER A 365 -5.05 23.62 7.35
C SER A 365 -5.56 25.03 6.95
N ALA A 366 -4.98 25.63 5.90
CA ALA A 366 -5.40 26.93 5.39
C ALA A 366 -6.67 26.88 4.52
N GLY A 367 -7.02 25.70 3.98
CA GLY A 367 -8.18 25.51 3.10
C GLY A 367 -9.49 25.11 3.81
N SER A 368 -9.56 25.09 5.15
CA SER A 368 -10.80 24.84 5.90
C SER A 368 -11.59 26.16 6.00
N PRO A 369 -12.66 26.41 5.20
CA PRO A 369 -13.45 27.64 5.36
C PRO A 369 -14.29 27.48 6.63
N ALA A 370 -14.07 28.42 7.56
CA ALA A 370 -15.04 28.73 8.61
C ALA A 370 -16.40 29.01 7.93
N GLY A 371 -17.43 28.33 8.43
CA GLY A 371 -18.77 28.31 7.88
C GLY A 371 -19.24 29.60 7.21
N GLY A 372 -19.54 29.50 5.95
CA GLY A 372 -20.19 30.52 5.15
C GLY A 372 -21.22 29.85 4.25
N THR A 373 -22.48 30.00 4.61
CA THR A 373 -23.65 29.69 3.80
C THR A 373 -23.57 30.47 2.49
N ALA A 374 -23.30 29.80 1.38
CA ALA A 374 -23.49 30.38 0.05
C ALA A 374 -24.70 29.69 -0.62
N SER A 375 -25.81 30.42 -0.61
CA SER A 375 -26.96 30.26 -1.48
C SER A 375 -26.51 30.39 -2.94
N ALA A 376 -26.69 29.37 -3.73
CA ALA A 376 -26.61 29.45 -5.17
C ALA A 376 -28.00 29.25 -5.75
N ALA A 377 -28.55 30.36 -6.24
CA ALA A 377 -29.70 30.38 -7.11
C ALA A 377 -29.28 30.00 -8.53
N ALA A 378 -29.99 29.07 -9.16
CA ALA A 378 -30.14 28.98 -10.60
C ALA A 378 -31.39 28.19 -10.94
N GLY A 379 -32.30 28.84 -11.60
CA GLY A 379 -33.52 28.63 -12.35
C GLY A 379 -33.79 27.24 -12.89
N ALA A 380 -34.94 26.77 -12.59
CA ALA A 380 -36.26 26.80 -13.24
C ALA A 380 -36.31 26.02 -14.56
N GLU A 381 -37.11 25.00 -14.57
CA GLU A 381 -38.41 24.65 -15.16
C GLU A 381 -38.55 23.14 -15.27
N GLY A 382 -39.57 22.42 -14.95
CA GLY A 382 -40.97 22.64 -14.77
C GLY A 382 -41.69 21.32 -14.59
N SER A 383 -42.75 21.42 -13.87
CA SER A 383 -44.05 20.77 -13.88
C SER A 383 -44.27 19.35 -13.39
N SER A 384 -45.07 19.32 -12.37
CA SER A 384 -46.32 18.60 -12.09
C SER A 384 -46.17 17.12 -11.63
N GLY A 385 -46.83 16.66 -10.65
CA GLY A 385 -47.93 17.04 -9.82
C GLY A 385 -48.27 15.93 -8.81
N ALA A 386 -48.94 16.38 -7.75
CA ALA A 386 -49.98 15.75 -6.94
C ALA A 386 -49.60 14.74 -5.85
N ALA A 387 -49.75 15.25 -4.64
CA ALA A 387 -50.69 14.84 -3.58
C ALA A 387 -50.42 13.49 -2.91
N GLY A 388 -50.17 13.41 -1.66
CA GLY A 388 -50.89 13.77 -0.46
C GLY A 388 -50.91 12.58 0.46
N THR A 389 -50.59 12.69 1.71
CA THR A 389 -51.46 12.62 2.87
C THR A 389 -50.64 12.35 4.14
N GLN A 390 -50.75 13.26 5.07
CA GLN A 390 -50.38 13.11 6.48
C GLN A 390 -51.36 12.22 7.24
N VAL A 391 -50.94 11.59 8.32
CA VAL A 391 -51.60 11.35 9.61
C VAL A 391 -50.59 10.61 10.49
N GLY A 392 -50.18 10.91 11.71
CA GLY A 392 -50.79 11.57 12.82
C GLY A 392 -50.47 10.76 14.09
N THR A 393 -49.67 11.33 14.93
CA THR A 393 -49.55 11.37 16.42
C THR A 393 -50.12 10.29 17.34
N ALA A 394 -49.39 10.15 18.45
CA ALA A 394 -49.75 9.85 19.85
C ALA A 394 -49.44 8.42 20.33
N GLY A 395 -48.87 8.17 21.48
CA GLY A 395 -48.78 8.74 22.79
C GLY A 395 -48.02 7.81 23.74
N VAL A 396 -47.36 8.36 24.71
CA VAL A 396 -46.77 7.79 25.94
C VAL A 396 -47.89 7.51 26.96
N PRO A 397 -47.83 6.71 28.06
CA PRO A 397 -46.70 6.49 28.98
C PRO A 397 -46.65 5.11 29.70
N GLY A 398 -45.63 4.92 30.55
CA GLY A 398 -45.78 4.16 31.79
C GLY A 398 -44.60 3.30 32.23
N THR A 399 -43.73 3.87 33.03
CA THR A 399 -42.95 3.39 34.19
C THR A 399 -43.03 1.92 34.59
N THR A 400 -41.87 1.27 34.81
CA THR A 400 -41.50 0.74 36.12
C THR A 400 -39.98 0.43 36.14
N GLY A 401 -39.35 0.82 37.24
CA GLY A 401 -37.90 0.72 37.42
C GLY A 401 -37.41 -0.70 37.70
N THR A 402 -36.22 -0.96 37.24
CA THR A 402 -35.35 -1.99 37.79
C THR A 402 -33.91 -1.46 37.72
N THR A 403 -33.30 -1.34 38.85
CA THR A 403 -31.92 -0.96 39.09
C THR A 403 -30.97 -1.85 38.27
N VAL A 404 -30.41 -1.27 37.22
CA VAL A 404 -29.31 -1.89 36.47
C VAL A 404 -28.01 -1.36 37.06
N ALA A 405 -27.21 -2.26 37.57
CA ALA A 405 -25.84 -1.97 37.97
C ALA A 405 -25.09 -1.30 36.83
N GLU A 406 -24.57 -0.12 37.13
CA GLU A 406 -23.78 0.74 36.22
C GLU A 406 -22.54 -0.01 35.81
N ARG A 407 -22.55 -0.57 34.58
CA ARG A 407 -21.33 -1.09 33.96
C ARG A 407 -20.52 0.12 33.49
N VAL A 408 -19.35 0.30 34.14
CA VAL A 408 -18.32 1.19 33.67
C VAL A 408 -18.02 0.86 32.20
N PRO A 409 -18.11 1.81 31.25
CA PRO A 409 -17.81 1.56 29.85
C PRO A 409 -16.32 1.25 29.70
N THR A 410 -16.02 0.02 29.28
CA THR A 410 -14.65 -0.38 28.92
C THR A 410 -14.19 0.47 27.72
N PRO A 411 -12.97 1.04 27.73
CA PRO A 411 -12.47 1.84 26.61
C PRO A 411 -12.61 1.09 25.29
N ALA A 412 -12.99 1.76 24.23
CA ALA A 412 -13.30 1.22 22.90
C ALA A 412 -12.07 0.63 22.14
N GLY A 413 -11.17 -0.03 22.82
CA GLY A 413 -9.97 -0.67 22.29
C GLY A 413 -9.39 -1.76 23.18
N ALA A 414 -9.99 -2.03 24.35
CA ALA A 414 -9.44 -3.04 25.27
C ALA A 414 -9.68 -4.47 24.72
N GLU A 415 -8.65 -5.30 24.82
CA GLU A 415 -8.77 -6.74 24.54
C GLU A 415 -9.64 -7.41 25.59
N ARG A 416 -10.45 -8.37 25.15
CA ARG A 416 -11.29 -9.20 25.99
C ARG A 416 -11.30 -10.63 25.47
N ASP A 417 -11.77 -11.55 26.31
CA ASP A 417 -11.83 -12.96 25.96
C ASP A 417 -13.07 -13.25 25.11
N TRP A 418 -12.91 -14.06 24.10
CA TRP A 418 -13.92 -14.46 23.11
C TRP A 418 -13.93 -15.96 22.92
N VAL A 419 -15.08 -16.50 22.55
CA VAL A 419 -15.24 -17.88 22.11
C VAL A 419 -15.84 -17.88 20.70
N ALA A 420 -15.14 -18.51 19.77
CA ALA A 420 -15.64 -18.78 18.42
C ALA A 420 -16.07 -20.24 18.32
N THR A 421 -17.33 -20.45 17.94
CA THR A 421 -17.85 -21.77 17.57
C THR A 421 -17.99 -21.85 16.07
N VAL A 422 -17.22 -22.72 15.44
CA VAL A 422 -17.14 -22.92 13.99
C VAL A 422 -17.71 -24.29 13.64
N HIS A 423 -18.70 -24.31 12.75
CA HIS A 423 -19.23 -25.53 12.16
C HIS A 423 -18.73 -25.63 10.71
N GLY A 424 -18.13 -26.73 10.36
CA GLY A 424 -17.52 -26.93 9.04
C GLY A 424 -17.45 -28.37 8.61
N LEU A 425 -16.81 -28.60 7.47
CA LEU A 425 -16.56 -29.95 6.97
C LEU A 425 -15.45 -30.60 7.80
N ASP A 426 -15.66 -31.83 8.23
CA ASP A 426 -14.63 -32.65 8.87
C ASP A 426 -13.77 -33.32 7.79
N GLN A 427 -12.76 -32.58 7.35
CA GLN A 427 -11.83 -33.05 6.32
C GLN A 427 -10.40 -32.53 6.57
N PRO A 428 -9.38 -33.21 6.05
CA PRO A 428 -8.00 -32.74 6.14
C PRO A 428 -7.86 -31.31 5.63
N GLY A 429 -7.14 -30.46 6.37
CA GLY A 429 -6.91 -29.07 6.04
C GLY A 429 -7.89 -28.05 6.66
N THR A 430 -9.08 -28.46 7.14
CA THR A 430 -10.03 -27.52 7.77
C THR A 430 -9.45 -26.85 8.98
N LEU A 431 -8.80 -27.60 9.87
CA LEU A 431 -8.16 -27.07 11.08
C LEU A 431 -6.96 -26.20 10.71
N THR A 432 -6.15 -26.60 9.73
CA THR A 432 -5.01 -25.84 9.24
C THR A 432 -5.45 -24.48 8.66
N ALA A 433 -6.52 -24.49 7.86
CA ALA A 433 -7.08 -23.26 7.30
C ALA A 433 -7.60 -22.32 8.39
N LEU A 434 -8.28 -22.86 9.41
CA LEU A 434 -8.78 -22.09 10.54
C LEU A 434 -7.63 -21.49 11.36
N THR A 435 -6.64 -22.30 11.76
CA THR A 435 -5.49 -21.82 12.55
C THR A 435 -4.65 -20.81 11.76
N GLY A 436 -4.54 -20.96 10.44
CA GLY A 436 -3.93 -20.00 9.53
C GLY A 436 -4.60 -18.62 9.58
N VAL A 437 -5.93 -18.56 9.66
CA VAL A 437 -6.67 -17.29 9.80
C VAL A 437 -6.34 -16.57 11.11
N PHE A 438 -6.19 -17.29 12.21
CA PHE A 438 -5.80 -16.70 13.49
C PHE A 438 -4.35 -16.22 13.46
N SER A 439 -3.44 -17.08 12.99
CA SER A 439 -2.00 -16.79 12.89
C SER A 439 -1.72 -15.56 12.03
N THR A 440 -2.34 -15.48 10.86
CA THR A 440 -2.13 -14.34 9.94
C THR A 440 -2.67 -13.01 10.46
N ARG A 441 -3.52 -13.03 11.50
CA ARG A 441 -4.07 -11.84 12.16
C ARG A 441 -3.43 -11.54 13.50
N GLY A 442 -2.36 -12.25 13.84
CA GLY A 442 -1.65 -12.06 15.10
C GLY A 442 -2.54 -12.32 16.33
N VAL A 443 -3.51 -13.25 16.21
CA VAL A 443 -4.37 -13.66 17.32
C VAL A 443 -3.97 -15.08 17.74
N SER A 444 -3.45 -15.19 18.96
CA SER A 444 -3.23 -16.49 19.59
C SER A 444 -4.54 -17.01 20.16
N PHE A 445 -4.73 -18.32 20.17
CA PHE A 445 -5.85 -18.94 20.87
C PHE A 445 -5.38 -19.59 22.16
N ASP A 446 -6.23 -19.45 23.20
CA ASP A 446 -5.95 -19.97 24.54
C ASP A 446 -6.35 -21.43 24.63
N SER A 447 -7.40 -21.83 23.89
CA SER A 447 -7.81 -23.23 23.79
C SER A 447 -8.43 -23.53 22.42
N LEU A 448 -8.35 -24.78 22.00
CA LEU A 448 -8.98 -25.28 20.80
C LEU A 448 -9.51 -26.69 21.08
N ALA A 449 -10.81 -26.89 20.83
CA ALA A 449 -11.46 -28.18 20.95
C ALA A 449 -12.18 -28.53 19.63
N THR A 450 -12.12 -29.78 19.24
CA THR A 450 -12.78 -30.31 18.05
C THR A 450 -13.71 -31.46 18.44
N GLY A 451 -14.82 -31.60 17.74
CA GLY A 451 -15.75 -32.70 17.94
C GLY A 451 -16.68 -32.89 16.77
N PRO A 452 -17.25 -34.09 16.60
CA PRO A 452 -18.25 -34.35 15.57
C PRO A 452 -19.55 -33.58 15.91
N VAL A 453 -20.29 -33.17 14.87
CA VAL A 453 -21.62 -32.56 15.01
C VAL A 453 -22.73 -33.56 14.69
N ASP A 454 -22.48 -34.42 13.68
CA ASP A 454 -23.45 -35.37 13.16
C ASP A 454 -22.91 -36.79 13.16
N GLY A 455 -23.79 -37.78 13.27
CA GLY A 455 -23.42 -39.21 13.35
C GLY A 455 -22.85 -39.79 12.07
N ASP A 456 -22.83 -39.06 10.93
CA ASP A 456 -22.28 -39.46 9.65
C ASP A 456 -20.81 -39.02 9.41
N GLY A 457 -20.22 -38.33 10.38
CA GLY A 457 -18.79 -37.93 10.37
C GLY A 457 -18.40 -36.91 9.30
N ARG A 458 -19.37 -36.24 8.65
CA ARG A 458 -19.10 -35.24 7.60
C ARG A 458 -19.06 -33.79 8.08
N ALA A 459 -19.59 -33.52 9.27
CA ALA A 459 -19.60 -32.20 9.87
C ALA A 459 -18.85 -32.20 11.21
N GLY A 460 -17.96 -31.23 11.39
CA GLY A 460 -17.16 -31.02 12.58
C GLY A 460 -17.53 -29.70 13.26
N ARG A 461 -17.42 -29.67 14.58
CA ARG A 461 -17.48 -28.44 15.38
C ARG A 461 -16.08 -28.14 15.94
N ILE A 462 -15.62 -26.92 15.76
CA ILE A 462 -14.36 -26.41 16.32
C ILE A 462 -14.72 -25.26 17.22
N VAL A 463 -14.30 -25.33 18.48
CA VAL A 463 -14.49 -24.26 19.46
C VAL A 463 -13.11 -23.69 19.80
N VAL A 464 -12.95 -22.38 19.65
CA VAL A 464 -11.68 -21.70 19.90
C VAL A 464 -11.92 -20.58 20.89
N SER A 465 -11.17 -20.53 21.99
CA SER A 465 -11.12 -19.38 22.87
C SER A 465 -9.87 -18.55 22.58
N PHE A 466 -10.02 -17.22 22.58
CA PHE A 466 -8.95 -16.31 22.23
C PHE A 466 -9.17 -14.92 22.82
N ARG A 467 -8.08 -14.14 22.89
CA ARG A 467 -8.13 -12.76 23.39
C ARG A 467 -7.89 -11.78 22.25
N ALA A 468 -8.81 -10.83 22.08
CA ALA A 468 -8.72 -9.84 21.04
C ALA A 468 -9.57 -8.59 21.32
N THR A 469 -9.29 -7.49 20.62
CA THR A 469 -10.16 -6.32 20.60
C THR A 469 -11.47 -6.63 19.84
N PRO A 470 -12.59 -5.96 20.12
CA PRO A 470 -13.84 -6.15 19.39
C PRO A 470 -13.71 -5.95 17.87
N ARG A 471 -12.79 -5.10 17.46
CA ARG A 471 -12.48 -4.83 16.07
C ARG A 471 -11.77 -6.02 15.40
N ARG A 472 -10.73 -6.58 16.05
CA ARG A 472 -10.03 -7.78 15.61
C ARG A 472 -10.98 -8.98 15.51
N THR A 473 -11.83 -9.15 16.51
CA THR A 473 -12.82 -10.23 16.57
C THR A 473 -13.77 -10.22 15.39
N ARG A 474 -14.33 -9.06 15.03
CA ARG A 474 -15.18 -8.94 13.84
C ARG A 474 -14.45 -9.25 12.53
N ALA A 475 -13.17 -8.87 12.42
CA ALA A 475 -12.36 -9.20 11.24
C ALA A 475 -12.07 -10.70 11.17
N LEU A 476 -11.76 -11.31 12.31
CA LEU A 476 -11.52 -12.73 12.44
C LEU A 476 -12.77 -13.55 12.08
N GLU A 477 -13.93 -13.17 12.61
CA GLU A 477 -15.22 -13.82 12.31
C GLU A 477 -15.52 -13.79 10.81
N ARG A 478 -15.36 -12.62 10.16
CA ARG A 478 -15.57 -12.50 8.71
C ARG A 478 -14.63 -13.39 7.91
N ALA A 479 -13.38 -13.48 8.32
CA ALA A 479 -12.38 -14.29 7.63
C ALA A 479 -12.63 -15.80 7.82
N VAL A 480 -12.98 -16.22 9.02
CA VAL A 480 -13.36 -17.63 9.29
C VAL A 480 -14.61 -18.02 8.49
N ARG A 481 -15.62 -17.13 8.43
CA ARG A 481 -16.86 -17.34 7.67
C ARG A 481 -16.63 -17.57 6.17
N ARG A 482 -15.51 -17.08 5.63
CA ARG A 482 -15.14 -17.20 4.21
C ARG A 482 -14.36 -18.47 3.86
N LEU A 483 -13.94 -19.25 4.84
CA LEU A 483 -13.27 -20.49 4.56
C LEU A 483 -14.25 -21.45 3.86
N ALA A 484 -13.86 -22.02 2.73
CA ALA A 484 -14.70 -22.92 1.92
C ALA A 484 -15.19 -24.16 2.72
N THR A 485 -14.44 -24.53 3.76
CA THR A 485 -14.76 -25.64 4.65
C THR A 485 -15.66 -25.25 5.82
N VAL A 486 -15.97 -23.93 6.04
CA VAL A 486 -16.79 -23.42 7.12
C VAL A 486 -18.22 -23.21 6.64
N ARG A 487 -19.18 -23.80 7.35
CA ARG A 487 -20.62 -23.63 7.10
C ARG A 487 -21.19 -22.46 7.91
N SER A 488 -20.76 -22.34 9.17
CA SER A 488 -21.16 -21.23 10.03
C SER A 488 -20.10 -20.93 11.09
N VAL A 489 -20.06 -19.69 11.55
CA VAL A 489 -19.25 -19.24 12.69
C VAL A 489 -20.06 -18.28 13.54
N VAL A 490 -20.01 -18.48 14.85
CA VAL A 490 -20.57 -17.61 15.88
C VAL A 490 -19.45 -17.22 16.83
N VAL A 491 -19.30 -15.92 17.12
CA VAL A 491 -18.27 -15.41 18.04
C VAL A 491 -18.95 -14.61 19.15
N GLU A 492 -18.75 -15.03 20.38
CA GLU A 492 -19.36 -14.46 21.57
C GLU A 492 -18.31 -14.05 22.61
N PRO A 493 -18.54 -13.01 23.43
CA PRO A 493 -17.69 -12.71 24.55
C PRO A 493 -17.64 -13.89 25.54
N ALA A 494 -16.46 -14.29 25.98
CA ALA A 494 -16.30 -15.29 27.03
C ALA A 494 -16.83 -14.71 28.36
N GLY A 495 -17.97 -15.23 28.85
CA GLY A 495 -18.60 -14.75 30.08
C GLY A 495 -20.12 -14.61 30.03
N GLY A 496 -20.79 -14.92 28.92
CA GLY A 496 -22.21 -15.24 28.88
C GLY A 496 -22.39 -16.70 29.30
N ASP A 497 -23.19 -16.90 30.33
CA ASP A 497 -23.49 -18.19 30.97
C ASP A 497 -23.90 -19.26 29.95
N ALA A 498 -22.93 -20.06 29.50
CA ALA A 498 -23.18 -21.25 28.71
C ALA A 498 -22.62 -22.45 29.52
N GLY A 499 -23.56 -23.23 30.05
CA GLY A 499 -23.34 -24.36 30.94
C GLY A 499 -22.13 -25.21 30.61
N ARG A 500 -21.33 -25.46 31.64
CA ARG A 500 -20.33 -26.54 31.65
C ARG A 500 -21.07 -27.89 31.42
N PRO A 501 -20.44 -28.82 30.67
CA PRO A 501 -20.91 -30.17 30.56
C PRO A 501 -20.87 -30.92 31.86
#